data_a5b06a92a479e4623d14ba7daed5bbd8
#
_entry.id   a5b06a92a479e4623d14ba7daed5bbd8
#
_cell.length_a   1.000
_cell.length_b   1.000
_cell.length_c   1.000
_cell.angle_alpha   90.00
_cell.angle_beta   90.00
_cell.angle_gamma   90.00
#
_symmetry.space_group_name_H-M   'P 1'
#
loop_
_entity.id
_entity.type
_entity.pdbx_description
1 polymer ?
#
loop_
_entity_poly.entity_id
_entity_poly.type
_entity_poly.pdbx_seq_one_letter_code
_entity_poly.pdbx_strand_id
1 'polypeptide(L)'
;MPSPKSAVQWRITTLNANGLRSASAKGLLPWFRRERPDVLCLQEIKAQEPDLPRELLAPRGWHAFFHPAEKKGYSGVAIYARHEPDRVVLGLGIPDIDAQGRYLQADFGRLSVASVYLPSGASGEAAQGRKFAFLKRFLPHLERLRSLGREVVLCGDWNIAHREIDLKNWRSNQRNSGFLPEERAWLTDVLDRVGFVDVFRRLDARPDQYTWWSNRGRAWEKNVGWRLDYQIATPGFAATAQRARIYKARRFSDHAPLTIDYGWSD
;
A
#
# COMPACT_ATOMS: atom_id res chain seq x y z
N MET A 1 41.13 -4.81 6.93
CA MET A 1 39.90 -4.92 6.14
C MET A 1 38.91 -3.95 6.73
N PRO A 2 38.40 -2.95 5.99
CA PRO A 2 37.34 -2.09 6.51
C PRO A 2 36.10 -2.95 6.76
N SER A 3 35.51 -2.83 7.95
CA SER A 3 34.23 -3.45 8.29
C SER A 3 33.18 -3.08 7.22
N PRO A 4 32.33 -4.01 6.78
CA PRO A 4 31.26 -3.66 5.84
C PRO A 4 30.40 -2.58 6.51
N LYS A 5 30.27 -1.43 5.85
CA LYS A 5 29.30 -0.40 6.25
C LYS A 5 27.96 -1.11 6.37
N SER A 6 27.33 -1.07 7.56
CA SER A 6 26.00 -1.63 7.74
C SER A 6 25.11 -1.02 6.69
N ALA A 7 24.57 -1.85 5.79
CA ALA A 7 23.61 -1.42 4.81
C ALA A 7 22.46 -0.72 5.53
N VAL A 8 22.07 0.47 5.09
CA VAL A 8 20.91 1.17 5.65
C VAL A 8 19.71 0.24 5.47
N GLN A 9 19.14 -0.21 6.56
CA GLN A 9 17.95 -1.07 6.53
C GLN A 9 16.73 -0.18 6.46
N TRP A 10 15.92 -0.37 5.43
CA TRP A 10 14.62 0.28 5.28
C TRP A 10 13.52 -0.64 5.78
N ARG A 11 12.79 -0.21 6.79
CA ARG A 11 11.54 -0.84 7.20
C ARG A 11 10.38 -0.06 6.62
N ILE A 12 9.70 -0.63 5.64
CA ILE A 12 8.55 -0.01 4.98
C ILE A 12 7.28 -0.75 5.37
N THR A 13 6.28 0.00 5.80
CA THR A 13 4.97 -0.55 6.21
C THR A 13 3.88 0.10 5.37
N THR A 14 2.88 -0.68 4.97
CA THR A 14 1.64 -0.19 4.38
C THR A 14 0.43 -0.65 5.17
N LEU A 15 -0.59 0.21 5.27
CA LEU A 15 -1.85 -0.07 5.92
C LEU A 15 -2.99 0.76 5.31
N ASN A 16 -4.02 0.13 4.79
CA ASN A 16 -5.31 0.79 4.61
C ASN A 16 -5.95 1.01 6.00
N ALA A 17 -6.02 2.26 6.42
CA ALA A 17 -6.47 2.64 7.76
C ALA A 17 -8.00 2.59 7.93
N ASN A 18 -8.74 2.59 6.82
CA ASN A 18 -10.21 2.72 6.81
C ASN A 18 -10.71 3.80 7.79
N GLY A 19 -10.07 4.97 7.70
CA GLY A 19 -10.25 6.13 8.60
C GLY A 19 -9.13 6.26 9.64
N LEU A 20 -8.21 7.20 9.41
CA LEU A 20 -7.01 7.39 10.23
C LEU A 20 -7.32 7.70 11.69
N ARG A 21 -8.36 8.52 11.96
CA ARG A 21 -8.82 8.81 13.34
C ARG A 21 -9.31 7.55 14.04
N SER A 22 -10.11 6.73 13.35
CA SER A 22 -10.63 5.47 13.88
C SER A 22 -9.50 4.47 14.15
N ALA A 23 -8.56 4.33 13.23
CA ALA A 23 -7.41 3.46 13.40
C ALA A 23 -6.52 3.91 14.58
N SER A 24 -6.33 5.22 14.75
CA SER A 24 -5.60 5.80 15.88
C SER A 24 -6.28 5.49 17.22
N ALA A 25 -7.61 5.67 17.31
CA ALA A 25 -8.39 5.32 18.52
C ALA A 25 -8.26 3.82 18.86
N LYS A 26 -8.05 2.94 17.88
CA LYS A 26 -7.81 1.50 18.07
C LYS A 26 -6.34 1.17 18.41
N GLY A 27 -5.47 2.19 18.53
CA GLY A 27 -4.08 2.03 18.99
C GLY A 27 -3.05 1.95 17.88
N LEU A 28 -3.33 2.47 16.69
CA LEU A 28 -2.37 2.56 15.58
C LEU A 28 -1.10 3.35 15.99
N LEU A 29 -1.24 4.53 16.63
CA LEU A 29 -0.09 5.36 17.00
C LEU A 29 0.87 4.68 17.99
N PRO A 30 0.43 4.08 19.12
CA PRO A 30 1.33 3.33 19.98
C PRO A 30 2.03 2.17 19.27
N TRP A 31 1.34 1.48 18.39
CA TRP A 31 1.91 0.42 17.57
C TRP A 31 2.97 0.97 16.61
N PHE A 32 2.65 2.04 15.87
CA PHE A 32 3.55 2.71 14.94
C PHE A 32 4.86 3.17 15.62
N ARG A 33 4.74 3.79 16.81
CA ARG A 33 5.91 4.23 17.61
C ARG A 33 6.78 3.05 18.07
N ARG A 34 6.19 1.91 18.36
CA ARG A 34 6.91 0.70 18.76
C ARG A 34 7.59 0.01 17.57
N GLU A 35 6.90 -0.16 16.47
CA GLU A 35 7.42 -0.83 15.27
C GLU A 35 8.48 -0.01 14.55
N ARG A 36 8.43 1.33 14.69
CA ARG A 36 9.40 2.30 14.16
C ARG A 36 9.72 2.07 12.68
N PRO A 37 8.76 1.99 11.77
CA PRO A 37 9.07 1.92 10.35
C PRO A 37 9.81 3.18 9.91
N ASP A 38 10.69 3.05 8.92
CA ASP A 38 11.32 4.21 8.28
C ASP A 38 10.33 4.95 7.41
N VAL A 39 9.41 4.20 6.77
CA VAL A 39 8.27 4.76 6.03
C VAL A 39 7.00 3.98 6.36
N LEU A 40 5.93 4.70 6.70
CA LEU A 40 4.57 4.15 6.80
C LEU A 40 3.68 4.79 5.72
N CYS A 41 3.19 3.98 4.81
CA CYS A 41 2.22 4.35 3.78
C CYS A 41 0.82 4.02 4.26
N LEU A 42 -0.07 5.02 4.26
CA LEU A 42 -1.46 4.87 4.69
C LEU A 42 -2.41 5.11 3.53
N GLN A 43 -3.46 4.33 3.45
CA GLN A 43 -4.57 4.48 2.52
C GLN A 43 -5.87 4.65 3.28
N GLU A 44 -6.88 5.18 2.60
CA GLU A 44 -8.19 5.52 3.18
C GLU A 44 -8.08 6.29 4.51
N ILE A 45 -7.31 7.39 4.50
CA ILE A 45 -7.19 8.24 5.69
C ILE A 45 -8.53 8.86 6.07
N LYS A 46 -9.43 9.12 5.09
CA LYS A 46 -10.80 9.64 5.26
C LYS A 46 -10.88 10.87 6.17
N ALA A 47 -9.88 11.74 6.11
CA ALA A 47 -9.76 12.94 6.91
C ALA A 47 -9.09 14.05 6.10
N GLN A 48 -9.46 15.30 6.41
CA GLN A 48 -8.72 16.49 6.00
C GLN A 48 -7.69 16.82 7.09
N GLU A 49 -6.58 17.47 6.73
CA GLU A 49 -5.54 17.82 7.69
C GLU A 49 -6.08 18.63 8.89
N PRO A 50 -6.95 19.63 8.72
CA PRO A 50 -7.52 20.37 9.86
C PRO A 50 -8.36 19.51 10.82
N ASP A 51 -8.85 18.34 10.35
CA ASP A 51 -9.65 17.43 11.17
C ASP A 51 -8.80 16.44 11.98
N LEU A 52 -7.46 16.44 11.78
CA LEU A 52 -6.54 15.52 12.43
C LEU A 52 -5.95 16.14 13.71
N PRO A 53 -5.86 15.38 14.82
CA PRO A 53 -5.16 15.83 16.00
C PRO A 53 -3.66 16.00 15.72
N ARG A 54 -3.01 16.92 16.44
CA ARG A 54 -1.60 17.27 16.27
C ARG A 54 -0.65 16.05 16.25
N GLU A 55 -0.95 15.05 17.06
CA GLU A 55 -0.13 13.82 17.14
C GLU A 55 -0.18 12.94 15.88
N LEU A 56 -1.20 13.12 15.03
CA LEU A 56 -1.31 12.51 13.69
C LEU A 56 -0.72 13.42 12.62
N LEU A 57 -0.85 14.74 12.75
CA LEU A 57 -0.27 15.70 11.81
C LEU A 57 1.27 15.76 11.92
N ALA A 58 1.80 15.67 13.13
CA ALA A 58 3.24 15.79 13.38
C ALA A 58 3.68 14.77 14.45
N PRO A 59 3.67 13.48 14.15
CA PRO A 59 4.14 12.47 15.08
C PRO A 59 5.64 12.65 15.35
N ARG A 60 6.02 12.67 16.63
CA ARG A 60 7.41 12.92 17.04
C ARG A 60 8.38 11.92 16.40
N GLY A 61 9.35 12.44 15.64
CA GLY A 61 10.39 11.67 14.96
C GLY A 61 10.00 11.16 13.57
N TRP A 62 8.92 11.69 13.00
CA TRP A 62 8.52 11.48 11.62
C TRP A 62 8.05 12.75 10.96
N HIS A 63 8.32 12.90 9.67
CA HIS A 63 7.72 13.85 8.76
C HIS A 63 6.41 13.26 8.22
N ALA A 64 5.37 14.04 8.10
CA ALA A 64 4.05 13.60 7.69
C ALA A 64 3.59 14.34 6.44
N PHE A 65 3.13 13.60 5.45
CA PHE A 65 2.64 14.11 4.17
C PHE A 65 1.28 13.50 3.89
N PHE A 66 0.34 14.34 3.43
CA PHE A 66 -1.04 13.95 3.18
C PHE A 66 -1.46 14.32 1.78
N HIS A 67 -2.24 13.47 1.16
CA HIS A 67 -2.99 13.77 -0.04
C HIS A 67 -4.45 13.34 0.19
N PRO A 68 -5.24 14.17 0.88
CA PRO A 68 -6.65 13.89 1.12
C PRO A 68 -7.45 13.97 -0.17
N ALA A 69 -8.60 13.28 -0.23
CA ALA A 69 -9.57 13.53 -1.28
C ALA A 69 -10.28 14.87 -1.06
N GLU A 70 -10.69 15.54 -2.12
CA GLU A 70 -11.54 16.76 -2.02
C GLU A 70 -12.86 16.46 -1.29
N LYS A 71 -13.42 15.29 -1.54
CA LYS A 71 -14.62 14.82 -0.84
C LYS A 71 -14.27 14.40 0.59
N LYS A 72 -14.79 15.10 1.59
CA LYS A 72 -14.60 14.79 3.00
C LYS A 72 -15.06 13.37 3.36
N GLY A 73 -14.29 12.71 4.22
CA GLY A 73 -14.61 11.36 4.70
C GLY A 73 -14.43 10.23 3.68
N TYR A 74 -13.76 10.51 2.57
CA TYR A 74 -13.55 9.58 1.46
C TYR A 74 -12.07 9.44 1.13
N SER A 75 -11.61 8.23 0.76
CA SER A 75 -10.26 7.96 0.21
C SER A 75 -9.12 8.67 0.97
N GLY A 76 -8.16 9.23 0.24
CA GLY A 76 -6.99 9.91 0.76
C GLY A 76 -5.86 8.95 1.14
N VAL A 77 -4.63 9.38 0.87
CA VAL A 77 -3.40 8.65 1.23
C VAL A 77 -2.47 9.53 2.05
N ALA A 78 -1.58 8.90 2.84
CA ALA A 78 -0.55 9.61 3.58
C ALA A 78 0.74 8.81 3.63
N ILE A 79 1.85 9.51 3.88
CA ILE A 79 3.16 8.93 4.17
C ILE A 79 3.68 9.57 5.45
N TYR A 80 4.14 8.74 6.40
CA TYR A 80 5.00 9.14 7.50
C TYR A 80 6.40 8.61 7.23
N ALA A 81 7.41 9.47 7.23
CA ALA A 81 8.81 9.13 6.97
C ALA A 81 9.73 9.59 8.11
N ARG A 82 10.66 8.75 8.54
CA ARG A 82 11.65 9.10 9.57
C ARG A 82 12.72 10.07 9.07
N HIS A 83 13.03 9.97 7.78
CA HIS A 83 13.94 10.88 7.09
C HIS A 83 13.12 11.86 6.27
N GLU A 84 13.57 13.09 6.19
CA GLU A 84 12.96 14.07 5.30
C GLU A 84 13.21 13.66 3.84
N PRO A 85 12.17 13.55 3.00
CA PRO A 85 12.35 13.24 1.60
C PRO A 85 12.91 14.45 0.83
N ASP A 86 13.70 14.17 -0.19
CA ASP A 86 14.22 15.22 -1.11
C ASP A 86 13.09 15.84 -1.92
N ARG A 87 12.03 15.09 -2.16
CA ARG A 87 10.88 15.52 -2.95
C ARG A 87 9.62 14.77 -2.54
N VAL A 88 8.48 15.47 -2.58
CA VAL A 88 7.15 14.88 -2.44
C VAL A 88 6.33 15.17 -3.68
N VAL A 89 5.63 14.16 -4.20
CA VAL A 89 4.74 14.26 -5.36
C VAL A 89 3.33 13.88 -4.95
N LEU A 90 2.39 14.80 -5.15
CA LEU A 90 0.96 14.59 -4.90
C LEU A 90 0.26 14.26 -6.22
N GLY A 91 -0.43 13.13 -6.25
CA GLY A 91 -1.22 12.71 -7.41
C GLY A 91 -0.41 12.20 -8.60
N LEU A 92 -1.12 11.94 -9.67
CA LEU A 92 -0.60 11.40 -10.93
C LEU A 92 -0.50 12.46 -12.05
N GLY A 93 -0.93 13.70 -11.77
CA GLY A 93 -1.15 14.73 -12.77
C GLY A 93 -2.45 14.50 -13.56
N ILE A 94 -3.43 13.81 -12.99
CA ILE A 94 -4.71 13.45 -13.60
C ILE A 94 -5.83 13.99 -12.68
N PRO A 95 -6.44 15.15 -13.01
CA PRO A 95 -7.28 15.91 -12.07
C PRO A 95 -8.38 15.10 -11.36
N ASP A 96 -9.13 14.29 -12.07
CA ASP A 96 -10.23 13.49 -11.51
C ASP A 96 -9.78 12.30 -10.63
N ILE A 97 -8.53 11.84 -10.82
CA ILE A 97 -7.89 10.86 -9.94
C ILE A 97 -7.27 11.57 -8.74
N ASP A 98 -6.61 12.70 -8.98
CA ASP A 98 -5.89 13.45 -7.95
C ASP A 98 -6.88 14.05 -6.94
N ALA A 99 -8.05 14.53 -7.39
CA ALA A 99 -9.16 14.93 -6.53
C ALA A 99 -9.65 13.84 -5.55
N GLN A 100 -9.28 12.57 -5.79
CA GLN A 100 -9.63 11.45 -4.92
C GLN A 100 -8.51 11.08 -3.93
N GLY A 101 -7.33 11.73 -4.00
CA GLY A 101 -6.23 11.47 -3.08
C GLY A 101 -5.78 10.00 -3.08
N ARG A 102 -5.37 9.47 -4.25
CA ARG A 102 -5.07 8.04 -4.43
C ARG A 102 -3.60 7.71 -4.59
N TYR A 103 -2.75 8.73 -4.73
CA TYR A 103 -1.32 8.57 -4.95
C TYR A 103 -0.53 9.66 -4.23
N LEU A 104 0.49 9.26 -3.49
CA LEU A 104 1.44 10.15 -2.84
C LEU A 104 2.81 9.47 -2.88
N GLN A 105 3.84 10.17 -3.36
CA GLN A 105 5.21 9.65 -3.46
C GLN A 105 6.17 10.52 -2.68
N ALA A 106 7.12 9.90 -1.99
CA ALA A 106 8.26 10.53 -1.35
C ALA A 106 9.56 9.94 -1.92
N ASP A 107 10.47 10.81 -2.33
CA ASP A 107 11.77 10.45 -2.92
C ASP A 107 12.88 10.63 -1.87
N PHE A 108 13.77 9.63 -1.76
CA PHE A 108 14.91 9.58 -0.86
C PHE A 108 16.13 9.13 -1.67
N GLY A 109 17.05 10.03 -2.02
CA GLY A 109 18.16 9.70 -2.91
C GLY A 109 17.66 9.03 -4.20
N ARG A 110 18.08 7.80 -4.42
CA ARG A 110 17.68 6.98 -5.58
C ARG A 110 16.42 6.14 -5.36
N LEU A 111 15.84 6.13 -4.15
CA LEU A 111 14.63 5.39 -3.81
C LEU A 111 13.40 6.29 -3.85
N SER A 112 12.32 5.83 -4.48
CA SER A 112 10.98 6.42 -4.42
C SER A 112 10.03 5.46 -3.69
N VAL A 113 9.34 5.95 -2.66
CA VAL A 113 8.30 5.21 -1.93
C VAL A 113 6.96 5.86 -2.18
N ALA A 114 5.99 5.12 -2.70
CA ALA A 114 4.66 5.65 -2.96
C ALA A 114 3.58 4.95 -2.15
N SER A 115 2.66 5.72 -1.59
CA SER A 115 1.39 5.25 -1.03
C SER A 115 0.32 5.28 -2.11
N VAL A 116 -0.30 4.14 -2.39
CA VAL A 116 -1.22 3.94 -3.51
C VAL A 116 -2.53 3.32 -3.02
N TYR A 117 -3.65 3.88 -3.47
CA TYR A 117 -4.98 3.34 -3.18
C TYR A 117 -5.80 3.16 -4.45
N LEU A 118 -5.87 1.94 -4.96
CA LEU A 118 -6.69 1.62 -6.13
C LEU A 118 -8.19 1.60 -5.78
N PRO A 119 -9.07 2.07 -6.68
CA PRO A 119 -10.50 2.04 -6.43
C PRO A 119 -11.02 0.61 -6.18
N SER A 120 -11.96 0.48 -5.24
CA SER A 120 -12.75 -0.74 -5.11
C SER A 120 -13.91 -0.73 -6.12
N GLY A 121 -14.17 -1.87 -6.76
CA GLY A 121 -15.34 -2.06 -7.63
C GLY A 121 -16.54 -2.72 -6.93
N ALA A 122 -16.42 -3.05 -5.64
CA ALA A 122 -17.40 -3.87 -4.92
C ALA A 122 -18.79 -3.21 -4.73
N SER A 123 -18.91 -1.90 -4.97
CA SER A 123 -20.17 -1.16 -4.81
C SER A 123 -21.06 -1.18 -6.08
N GLY A 124 -20.84 -2.11 -6.99
CA GLY A 124 -21.64 -2.31 -8.20
C GLY A 124 -20.94 -1.91 -9.49
N GLU A 125 -21.66 -2.05 -10.60
CA GLU A 125 -21.12 -1.94 -11.95
C GLU A 125 -20.45 -0.57 -12.24
N ALA A 126 -21.07 0.52 -11.81
CA ALA A 126 -20.49 1.86 -11.99
C ALA A 126 -19.16 2.03 -11.21
N ALA A 127 -19.01 1.41 -10.04
CA ALA A 127 -17.76 1.42 -9.28
C ALA A 127 -16.70 0.57 -9.98
N GLN A 128 -17.10 -0.58 -10.52
CA GLN A 128 -16.19 -1.43 -11.29
C GLN A 128 -15.72 -0.74 -12.57
N GLY A 129 -16.60 -0.02 -13.26
CA GLY A 129 -16.23 0.80 -14.42
C GLY A 129 -15.19 1.87 -14.09
N ARG A 130 -15.37 2.58 -12.96
CA ARG A 130 -14.37 3.57 -12.46
C ARG A 130 -13.04 2.91 -12.14
N LYS A 131 -13.06 1.71 -11.56
CA LYS A 131 -11.82 0.96 -11.28
C LYS A 131 -11.08 0.63 -12.57
N PHE A 132 -11.75 0.09 -13.58
CA PHE A 132 -11.11 -0.21 -14.87
C PHE A 132 -10.56 1.05 -15.55
N ALA A 133 -11.30 2.16 -15.50
CA ALA A 133 -10.82 3.45 -16.02
C ALA A 133 -9.54 3.91 -15.30
N PHE A 134 -9.48 3.74 -13.97
CA PHE A 134 -8.27 4.02 -13.20
C PHE A 134 -7.10 3.11 -13.60
N LEU A 135 -7.30 1.79 -13.66
CA LEU A 135 -6.28 0.82 -14.03
C LEU A 135 -5.66 1.12 -15.40
N LYS A 136 -6.51 1.46 -16.38
CA LYS A 136 -6.07 1.84 -17.74
C LYS A 136 -5.17 3.08 -17.73
N ARG A 137 -5.47 4.06 -16.88
CA ARG A 137 -4.71 5.33 -16.79
C ARG A 137 -3.47 5.21 -15.88
N PHE A 138 -3.48 4.28 -14.94
CA PHE A 138 -2.38 4.06 -14.02
C PHE A 138 -1.22 3.26 -14.65
N LEU A 139 -1.52 2.36 -15.59
CA LEU A 139 -0.51 1.52 -16.24
C LEU A 139 0.60 2.32 -16.93
N PRO A 140 0.32 3.37 -17.75
CA PRO A 140 1.37 4.21 -18.33
C PRO A 140 2.25 4.93 -17.29
N HIS A 141 1.68 5.28 -16.13
CA HIS A 141 2.45 5.84 -15.03
C HIS A 141 3.45 4.83 -14.45
N LEU A 142 3.05 3.57 -14.28
CA LEU A 142 3.93 2.49 -13.84
C LEU A 142 5.06 2.24 -14.86
N GLU A 143 4.76 2.22 -16.15
CA GLU A 143 5.74 2.09 -17.23
C GLU A 143 6.76 3.23 -17.17
N ARG A 144 6.30 4.47 -16.99
CA ARG A 144 7.17 5.64 -16.81
C ARG A 144 8.06 5.49 -15.57
N LEU A 145 7.52 5.06 -14.42
CA LEU A 145 8.32 4.85 -13.21
C LEU A 145 9.45 3.83 -13.45
N ARG A 146 9.17 2.77 -14.20
CA ARG A 146 10.19 1.77 -14.57
C ARG A 146 11.30 2.34 -15.45
N SER A 147 10.98 3.30 -16.32
CA SER A 147 11.96 3.91 -17.25
C SER A 147 12.86 4.97 -16.60
N LEU A 148 12.57 5.45 -15.38
CA LEU A 148 13.32 6.53 -14.74
C LEU A 148 14.72 6.13 -14.23
N GLY A 149 15.07 4.84 -14.23
CA GLY A 149 16.36 4.38 -13.69
C GLY A 149 16.51 4.55 -12.18
N ARG A 150 15.40 4.74 -11.46
CA ARG A 150 15.33 4.83 -10.00
C ARG A 150 14.75 3.55 -9.42
N GLU A 151 15.08 3.26 -8.19
CA GLU A 151 14.37 2.23 -7.43
C GLU A 151 13.04 2.79 -6.93
N VAL A 152 11.98 1.99 -7.08
CA VAL A 152 10.62 2.38 -6.71
C VAL A 152 9.96 1.26 -5.92
N VAL A 153 9.24 1.60 -4.86
CA VAL A 153 8.31 0.71 -4.19
C VAL A 153 6.94 1.36 -4.04
N LEU A 154 5.92 0.68 -4.55
CA LEU A 154 4.51 1.09 -4.53
C LEU A 154 3.81 0.29 -3.43
N CYS A 155 3.48 0.97 -2.35
CA CYS A 155 2.90 0.40 -1.14
C CYS A 155 1.42 0.75 -1.07
N GLY A 156 0.55 -0.22 -0.85
CA GLY A 156 -0.84 0.14 -0.66
C GLY A 156 -1.86 -0.96 -0.91
N ASP A 157 -3.11 -0.53 -0.86
CA ASP A 157 -4.27 -1.35 -1.18
C ASP A 157 -4.55 -1.29 -2.68
N TRP A 158 -4.29 -2.40 -3.34
CA TRP A 158 -4.50 -2.56 -4.79
C TRP A 158 -5.90 -3.04 -5.11
N ASN A 159 -6.69 -3.42 -4.10
CA ASN A 159 -8.05 -3.93 -4.27
C ASN A 159 -8.16 -5.10 -5.26
N ILE A 160 -7.07 -5.84 -5.48
CA ILE A 160 -6.98 -7.00 -6.37
C ILE A 160 -6.24 -8.12 -5.64
N ALA A 161 -6.85 -9.29 -5.50
CA ALA A 161 -6.15 -10.53 -5.19
C ALA A 161 -5.63 -11.12 -6.50
N HIS A 162 -4.31 -11.34 -6.64
CA HIS A 162 -3.71 -11.70 -7.91
C HIS A 162 -3.99 -13.15 -8.32
N ARG A 163 -3.76 -14.08 -7.42
CA ARG A 163 -3.85 -15.54 -7.66
C ARG A 163 -4.78 -16.21 -6.66
N GLU A 164 -5.12 -17.47 -6.92
CA GLU A 164 -5.98 -18.27 -6.06
C GLU A 164 -5.46 -18.39 -4.62
N ILE A 165 -4.15 -18.35 -4.44
CA ILE A 165 -3.49 -18.37 -3.12
C ILE A 165 -3.72 -17.07 -2.33
N ASP A 166 -4.17 -16.00 -2.99
CA ASP A 166 -4.31 -14.66 -2.39
C ASP A 166 -5.69 -14.42 -1.77
N LEU A 167 -6.60 -15.38 -1.84
CA LEU A 167 -7.87 -15.30 -1.13
C LEU A 167 -8.39 -16.68 -0.72
N LYS A 168 -9.12 -16.71 0.38
CA LYS A 168 -9.83 -17.93 0.81
C LYS A 168 -10.90 -18.33 -0.19
N ASN A 169 -11.71 -18.93 -0.36
CA ASN A 169 -12.89 -19.22 -1.20
C ASN A 169 -12.78 -18.68 -2.65
N TRP A 170 -11.62 -18.77 -3.29
CA TRP A 170 -11.37 -18.19 -4.62
C TRP A 170 -12.36 -18.69 -5.70
N ARG A 171 -12.82 -19.97 -5.62
CA ARG A 171 -13.75 -20.54 -6.60
C ARG A 171 -15.08 -19.80 -6.68
N SER A 172 -15.64 -19.40 -5.54
CA SER A 172 -16.89 -18.65 -5.46
C SER A 172 -16.72 -17.15 -5.73
N ASN A 173 -15.48 -16.65 -5.74
CA ASN A 173 -15.19 -15.23 -5.90
C ASN A 173 -14.73 -14.82 -7.31
N GLN A 174 -14.68 -15.73 -8.28
CA GLN A 174 -14.18 -15.44 -9.64
C GLN A 174 -14.96 -14.36 -10.41
N ARG A 175 -16.20 -14.06 -9.97
CA ARG A 175 -17.04 -13.01 -10.54
C ARG A 175 -17.16 -11.78 -9.64
N ASN A 176 -16.40 -11.72 -8.57
CA ASN A 176 -16.45 -10.63 -7.62
C ASN A 176 -15.31 -9.63 -7.90
N SER A 177 -15.60 -8.33 -7.75
CA SER A 177 -14.60 -7.29 -7.80
C SER A 177 -13.45 -7.60 -6.86
N GLY A 178 -12.24 -7.35 -7.33
CA GLY A 178 -11.00 -7.71 -6.63
C GLY A 178 -10.44 -9.08 -7.04
N PHE A 179 -11.22 -9.91 -7.78
CA PHE A 179 -10.73 -11.18 -8.30
C PHE A 179 -11.23 -11.50 -9.71
N LEU A 180 -11.72 -10.49 -10.44
CA LEU A 180 -12.11 -10.65 -11.83
C LEU A 180 -10.92 -11.04 -12.70
N PRO A 181 -11.13 -11.85 -13.76
CA PRO A 181 -10.06 -12.23 -14.69
C PRO A 181 -9.29 -11.03 -15.25
N GLU A 182 -10.00 -9.95 -15.60
CA GLU A 182 -9.42 -8.72 -16.16
C GLU A 182 -8.56 -7.97 -15.15
N GLU A 183 -8.95 -7.92 -13.88
CA GLU A 183 -8.16 -7.32 -12.80
C GLU A 183 -6.87 -8.10 -12.55
N ARG A 184 -6.96 -9.42 -12.52
CA ARG A 184 -5.83 -10.33 -12.35
C ARG A 184 -4.87 -10.26 -13.53
N ALA A 185 -5.40 -10.23 -14.76
CA ALA A 185 -4.62 -10.07 -15.98
C ALA A 185 -3.86 -8.73 -15.99
N TRP A 186 -4.52 -7.64 -15.58
CA TRP A 186 -3.88 -6.34 -15.45
C TRP A 186 -2.72 -6.36 -14.45
N LEU A 187 -2.90 -6.98 -13.28
CA LEU A 187 -1.82 -7.09 -12.28
C LEU A 187 -0.69 -8.01 -12.77
N THR A 188 -1.02 -9.08 -13.51
CA THR A 188 -0.01 -9.91 -14.21
C THR A 188 0.80 -9.07 -15.19
N ASP A 189 0.15 -8.18 -15.96
CA ASP A 189 0.82 -7.28 -16.91
C ASP A 189 1.79 -6.32 -16.19
N VAL A 190 1.41 -5.78 -15.03
CA VAL A 190 2.30 -4.96 -14.18
C VAL A 190 3.54 -5.74 -13.72
N LEU A 191 3.37 -7.00 -13.34
CA LEU A 191 4.47 -7.81 -12.83
C LEU A 191 5.35 -8.37 -13.95
N ASP A 192 4.76 -8.95 -14.99
CA ASP A 192 5.49 -9.72 -15.99
C ASP A 192 5.99 -8.83 -17.15
N ARG A 193 5.14 -7.94 -17.69
CA ARG A 193 5.50 -7.07 -18.83
C ARG A 193 6.18 -5.77 -18.39
N VAL A 194 5.58 -5.04 -17.44
CA VAL A 194 6.21 -3.80 -16.92
C VAL A 194 7.44 -4.14 -16.08
N GLY A 195 7.46 -5.32 -15.45
CA GLY A 195 8.63 -5.87 -14.79
C GLY A 195 8.81 -5.37 -13.35
N PHE A 196 7.71 -5.17 -12.63
CA PHE A 196 7.71 -5.02 -11.18
C PHE A 196 7.67 -6.36 -10.48
N VAL A 197 7.97 -6.37 -9.18
CA VAL A 197 8.00 -7.58 -8.35
C VAL A 197 7.03 -7.44 -7.19
N ASP A 198 6.16 -8.44 -6.97
CA ASP A 198 5.41 -8.61 -5.73
C ASP A 198 6.38 -9.09 -4.63
N VAL A 199 6.85 -8.15 -3.82
CA VAL A 199 7.92 -8.41 -2.84
C VAL A 199 7.46 -9.38 -1.76
N PHE A 200 6.18 -9.30 -1.34
CA PHE A 200 5.67 -10.24 -0.35
C PHE A 200 5.73 -11.68 -0.88
N ARG A 201 5.22 -11.94 -2.08
CA ARG A 201 5.21 -13.29 -2.66
C ARG A 201 6.59 -13.83 -3.04
N ARG A 202 7.56 -12.94 -3.27
CA ARG A 202 8.97 -13.32 -3.40
C ARG A 202 9.52 -13.90 -2.08
N LEU A 203 9.10 -13.37 -0.91
CA LEU A 203 9.58 -13.77 0.41
C LEU A 203 8.74 -14.87 1.06
N ASP A 204 7.45 -14.91 0.77
CA ASP A 204 6.49 -15.83 1.42
C ASP A 204 5.50 -16.42 0.41
N ALA A 205 5.75 -17.67 0.03
CA ALA A 205 4.91 -18.44 -0.87
C ALA A 205 3.81 -19.26 -0.14
N ARG A 206 3.68 -19.12 1.19
CA ARG A 206 2.69 -19.89 1.97
C ARG A 206 1.27 -19.44 1.67
N PRO A 207 0.30 -20.35 1.69
CA PRO A 207 -1.12 -20.01 1.61
C PRO A 207 -1.61 -19.30 2.89
N ASP A 208 -2.84 -18.83 2.86
CA ASP A 208 -3.53 -18.23 4.00
C ASP A 208 -2.86 -16.97 4.58
N GLN A 209 -2.07 -16.28 3.76
CA GLN A 209 -1.44 -14.99 4.08
C GLN A 209 -2.31 -13.86 3.50
N TYR A 210 -3.22 -13.33 4.33
CA TYR A 210 -4.17 -12.29 3.92
C TYR A 210 -3.90 -10.98 4.64
N THR A 211 -4.37 -9.89 4.03
CA THR A 211 -4.23 -8.53 4.58
C THR A 211 -5.58 -7.86 4.84
N TRP A 212 -6.68 -8.36 4.28
CA TRP A 212 -8.04 -7.86 4.45
C TRP A 212 -9.03 -8.95 4.83
N TRP A 213 -9.99 -8.62 5.70
CA TRP A 213 -11.09 -9.50 6.12
C TRP A 213 -12.38 -8.73 6.23
N SER A 214 -13.46 -9.28 5.69
CA SER A 214 -14.80 -8.75 5.87
C SER A 214 -15.15 -8.60 7.37
N ASN A 215 -15.92 -7.57 7.70
CA ASN A 215 -16.48 -7.40 9.05
C ASN A 215 -17.63 -8.38 9.34
N ARG A 216 -18.03 -9.20 8.37
CA ARG A 216 -19.14 -10.17 8.48
C ARG A 216 -18.62 -11.58 8.74
N GLY A 217 -19.48 -12.44 9.32
CA GLY A 217 -19.26 -13.88 9.40
C GLY A 217 -18.04 -14.31 10.23
N ARG A 218 -17.51 -13.45 11.11
CA ARG A 218 -16.28 -13.71 11.89
C ARG A 218 -15.09 -14.05 10.98
N ALA A 219 -14.97 -13.34 9.85
CA ALA A 219 -13.99 -13.65 8.82
C ALA A 219 -12.53 -13.52 9.33
N TRP A 220 -12.27 -12.54 10.21
CA TRP A 220 -10.95 -12.36 10.82
C TRP A 220 -10.54 -13.58 11.67
N GLU A 221 -11.40 -14.03 12.57
CA GLU A 221 -11.12 -15.16 13.47
C GLU A 221 -10.95 -16.47 12.71
N LYS A 222 -11.72 -16.65 11.63
CA LYS A 222 -11.68 -17.83 10.77
C LYS A 222 -10.58 -17.75 9.71
N ASN A 223 -9.86 -16.64 9.63
CA ASN A 223 -8.90 -16.32 8.55
C ASN A 223 -9.49 -16.49 7.14
N VAL A 224 -10.75 -16.06 6.94
CA VAL A 224 -11.39 -16.01 5.62
C VAL A 224 -11.12 -14.63 5.04
N GLY A 225 -9.96 -14.46 4.44
CA GLY A 225 -9.43 -13.17 4.02
C GLY A 225 -8.99 -13.14 2.58
N TRP A 226 -8.53 -11.95 2.18
CA TRP A 226 -7.96 -11.62 0.88
C TRP A 226 -6.63 -10.88 1.09
N ARG A 227 -5.66 -11.10 0.23
CA ARG A 227 -4.45 -10.28 0.17
C ARG A 227 -4.67 -9.19 -0.88
N LEU A 228 -4.94 -7.98 -0.41
CA LEU A 228 -5.23 -6.80 -1.23
C LEU A 228 -4.16 -5.73 -1.11
N ASP A 229 -3.33 -5.80 -0.05
CA ASP A 229 -2.26 -4.85 0.22
C ASP A 229 -0.92 -5.42 -0.25
N TYR A 230 -0.16 -4.59 -0.94
CA TYR A 230 1.08 -4.97 -1.59
C TYR A 230 2.21 -3.99 -1.29
N GLN A 231 3.44 -4.47 -1.44
CA GLN A 231 4.61 -3.68 -1.76
C GLN A 231 5.13 -4.22 -3.10
N ILE A 232 4.86 -3.47 -4.17
CA ILE A 232 5.27 -3.81 -5.53
C ILE A 232 6.47 -2.94 -5.87
N ALA A 233 7.62 -3.55 -6.18
CA ALA A 233 8.88 -2.85 -6.30
C ALA A 233 9.62 -3.15 -7.61
N THR A 234 10.53 -2.24 -7.98
CA THR A 234 11.52 -2.51 -9.02
C THR A 234 12.39 -3.70 -8.63
N PRO A 235 12.88 -4.49 -9.60
CA PRO A 235 13.66 -5.71 -9.32
C PRO A 235 14.89 -5.49 -8.46
N GLY A 236 15.62 -4.38 -8.65
CA GLY A 236 16.81 -4.04 -7.85
C GLY A 236 16.47 -3.85 -6.38
N PHE A 237 15.45 -3.04 -6.08
CA PHE A 237 14.99 -2.84 -4.70
C PHE A 237 14.37 -4.11 -4.10
N ALA A 238 13.54 -4.83 -4.88
CA ALA A 238 12.93 -6.09 -4.44
C ALA A 238 13.97 -7.15 -4.07
N ALA A 239 15.13 -7.17 -4.75
CA ALA A 239 16.22 -8.11 -4.46
C ALA A 239 16.83 -7.91 -3.07
N THR A 240 16.73 -6.72 -2.50
CA THR A 240 17.25 -6.39 -1.15
C THR A 240 16.29 -6.75 -0.02
N ALA A 241 15.08 -7.20 -0.33
CA ALA A 241 14.07 -7.57 0.66
C ALA A 241 14.51 -8.81 1.45
N GLN A 242 14.43 -8.72 2.78
CA GLN A 242 14.94 -9.73 3.72
C GLN A 242 13.83 -10.43 4.50
N ARG A 243 12.78 -9.68 4.88
CA ARG A 243 11.72 -10.19 5.76
C ARG A 243 10.40 -9.49 5.45
N ALA A 244 9.32 -10.26 5.40
CA ALA A 244 7.96 -9.76 5.31
C ALA A 244 7.12 -10.20 6.52
N ARG A 245 6.20 -9.34 6.97
CA ARG A 245 5.32 -9.61 8.10
C ARG A 245 3.97 -8.94 7.92
N ILE A 246 2.89 -9.71 8.10
CA ILE A 246 1.52 -9.20 8.23
C ILE A 246 1.20 -9.18 9.73
N TYR A 247 0.91 -8.00 10.29
CA TYR A 247 0.63 -7.83 11.72
C TYR A 247 -0.84 -8.09 12.03
N LYS A 248 -1.14 -9.18 12.75
CA LYS A 248 -2.49 -9.62 13.10
C LYS A 248 -2.80 -9.62 14.60
N ALA A 249 -1.85 -9.22 15.46
CA ALA A 249 -2.05 -9.27 16.91
C ALA A 249 -3.06 -8.22 17.43
N ARG A 250 -3.28 -7.13 16.70
CA ARG A 250 -4.27 -6.10 17.00
C ARG A 250 -4.89 -5.56 15.72
N ARG A 251 -6.19 -5.39 15.72
CA ARG A 251 -6.96 -4.92 14.57
C ARG A 251 -7.18 -3.42 14.65
N PHE A 252 -6.53 -2.64 13.78
CA PHE A 252 -6.71 -1.18 13.66
C PHE A 252 -7.79 -0.84 12.62
N SER A 253 -7.93 -1.69 11.62
CA SER A 253 -8.76 -1.55 10.45
C SER A 253 -9.34 -2.93 10.09
N ASP A 254 -10.09 -3.06 9.03
CA ASP A 254 -10.40 -4.33 8.36
C ASP A 254 -9.21 -4.84 7.52
N HIS A 255 -8.17 -4.03 7.36
CA HIS A 255 -6.86 -4.43 6.85
C HIS A 255 -5.83 -4.61 7.98
N ALA A 256 -4.80 -5.39 7.72
CA ALA A 256 -3.65 -5.59 8.59
C ALA A 256 -2.40 -4.91 8.00
N PRO A 257 -1.54 -4.30 8.83
CA PRO A 257 -0.27 -3.77 8.37
C PRO A 257 0.61 -4.83 7.73
N LEU A 258 1.11 -4.54 6.53
CA LEU A 258 2.16 -5.31 5.84
C LEU A 258 3.49 -4.56 5.97
N THR A 259 4.45 -5.15 6.67
CA THR A 259 5.80 -4.61 6.85
C THR A 259 6.81 -5.47 6.11
N ILE A 260 7.72 -4.83 5.36
CA ILE A 260 8.86 -5.48 4.73
C ILE A 260 10.14 -4.73 5.12
N ASP A 261 11.17 -5.50 5.51
CA ASP A 261 12.50 -5.01 5.82
C ASP A 261 13.40 -5.23 4.58
N TYR A 262 14.13 -4.17 4.17
CA TYR A 262 15.01 -4.14 3.00
C TYR A 262 16.44 -3.77 3.40
N GLY A 263 17.42 -4.44 2.83
CA GLY A 263 18.84 -4.15 2.99
C GLY A 263 19.37 -3.20 1.90
N TRP A 264 18.63 -2.11 1.61
CA TRP A 264 18.98 -1.14 0.59
C TRP A 264 19.98 -0.11 1.10
N SER A 265 21.00 0.20 0.28
CA SER A 265 21.90 1.36 0.43
C SER A 265 22.01 2.08 -0.92
N ASP A 266 21.96 3.43 -0.91
CA ASP A 266 22.22 4.26 -2.10
C ASP A 266 23.65 4.05 -2.62
#